data_e4f83d83ba22d9fc63e908b157fcab04
#
_entry.id   e4f83d83ba22d9fc63e908b157fcab04
#
_cell.length_a   1.000
_cell.length_b   1.000
_cell.length_c   1.000
_cell.angle_alpha   90.00
_cell.angle_beta   90.00
_cell.angle_gamma   90.00
#
_symmetry.space_group_name_H-M   'P 1'
#
loop_
_entity.id
_entity.type
_entity.pdbx_description
1 polymer ?
#
loop_
_entity_poly.entity_id
_entity_poly.type
_entity_poly.pdbx_seq_one_letter_code
_entity_poly.pdbx_strand_id
1 'polypeptide(L)'
;MARKNKDGVKYIALKKADLERRFKEYNEMYFDGVLPPCNIRIVKSTNRIAAWYNFRSKVPKIYMARNVYWTEDDLKSVFIHEMVHHYVWKILKYDSFFSHVRTFRKVCRMLRKKHGLRVNLWEYPLSHWKGEKKPSFLKDMTVRFLYWILPL
;
A
#
# COMPACT_ATOMS: atom_id res chain seq x y z
N MET A 1 19.14 11.43 0.67
CA MET A 1 19.52 11.30 2.10
C MET A 1 18.29 11.00 2.93
N ALA A 2 18.33 10.00 3.78
CA ALA A 2 17.26 9.70 4.72
C ALA A 2 17.33 10.68 5.90
N ARG A 3 16.22 11.36 6.22
CA ARG A 3 16.14 12.23 7.39
C ARG A 3 15.78 11.39 8.62
N LYS A 4 16.54 11.53 9.70
CA LYS A 4 16.17 11.01 11.03
C LYS A 4 15.33 12.05 11.77
N ASN A 5 14.30 11.60 12.49
CA ASN A 5 13.59 12.45 13.45
C ASN A 5 14.27 12.43 14.83
N LYS A 6 13.69 13.17 15.81
CA LYS A 6 14.15 13.19 17.20
C LYS A 6 14.18 11.81 17.86
N ASP A 7 13.40 10.85 17.36
CA ASP A 7 13.28 9.49 17.91
C ASP A 7 14.18 8.47 17.18
N GLY A 8 15.09 8.93 16.30
CA GLY A 8 16.05 8.09 15.58
C GLY A 8 15.46 7.27 14.42
N VAL A 9 14.17 7.43 14.13
CA VAL A 9 13.50 6.71 13.03
C VAL A 9 13.99 7.23 11.68
N LYS A 10 14.43 6.33 10.83
CA LYS A 10 14.89 6.62 9.46
C LYS A 10 13.72 6.67 8.50
N TYR A 11 13.47 7.80 7.87
CA TYR A 11 12.47 7.95 6.83
C TYR A 11 13.07 7.89 5.43
N ILE A 12 12.30 7.32 4.50
CA ILE A 12 12.67 7.12 3.12
C ILE A 12 12.02 8.19 2.25
N ALA A 13 12.81 8.81 1.39
CA ALA A 13 12.30 9.63 0.30
C ALA A 13 11.98 8.71 -0.89
N LEU A 14 10.73 8.77 -1.38
CA LEU A 14 10.34 7.97 -2.52
C LEU A 14 11.08 8.42 -3.78
N LYS A 15 11.64 7.45 -4.50
CA LYS A 15 12.20 7.61 -5.83
C LYS A 15 11.53 6.59 -6.76
N LYS A 16 11.15 7.04 -7.95
CA LYS A 16 10.44 6.18 -8.91
C LYS A 16 11.25 4.93 -9.27
N ALA A 17 12.53 5.08 -9.56
CA ALA A 17 13.41 3.96 -9.89
C ALA A 17 13.52 2.93 -8.75
N ASP A 18 13.55 3.38 -7.49
CA ASP A 18 13.58 2.47 -6.34
C ASP A 18 12.27 1.70 -6.19
N LEU A 19 11.12 2.34 -6.46
CA LEU A 19 9.82 1.67 -6.42
C LEU A 19 9.66 0.68 -7.58
N GLU A 20 10.12 1.03 -8.78
CA GLU A 20 10.12 0.13 -9.93
C GLU A 20 11.02 -1.10 -9.70
N ARG A 21 12.19 -0.91 -9.08
CA ARG A 21 13.04 -2.03 -8.66
C ARG A 21 12.35 -2.91 -7.62
N ARG A 22 11.77 -2.31 -6.57
CA ARG A 22 11.00 -3.03 -5.54
C ARG A 22 9.80 -3.78 -6.13
N PHE A 23 9.12 -3.21 -7.12
CA PHE A 23 8.02 -3.90 -7.80
C PHE A 23 8.50 -5.21 -8.43
N LYS A 24 9.63 -5.19 -9.14
CA LYS A 24 10.22 -6.39 -9.75
C LYS A 24 10.63 -7.41 -8.67
N GLU A 25 11.37 -6.96 -7.66
CA GLU A 25 11.84 -7.82 -6.55
C GLU A 25 10.65 -8.47 -5.82
N TYR A 26 9.62 -7.71 -5.48
CA TYR A 26 8.45 -8.23 -4.78
C TYR A 26 7.56 -9.10 -5.67
N ASN A 27 7.51 -8.80 -6.98
CA ASN A 27 6.82 -9.66 -7.94
C ASN A 27 7.47 -11.06 -7.98
N GLU A 28 8.77 -11.13 -8.14
CA GLU A 28 9.49 -12.41 -8.10
C GLU A 28 9.35 -13.11 -6.75
N MET A 29 9.55 -12.38 -5.67
CA MET A 29 9.59 -12.95 -4.32
C MET A 29 8.23 -13.44 -3.80
N TYR A 30 7.15 -12.71 -4.10
CA TYR A 30 5.84 -12.93 -3.47
C TYR A 30 4.73 -13.35 -4.43
N PHE A 31 4.90 -13.09 -5.72
CA PHE A 31 3.89 -13.34 -6.75
C PHE A 31 4.37 -14.24 -7.89
N ASP A 32 5.48 -14.95 -7.69
CA ASP A 32 6.06 -15.88 -8.67
C ASP A 32 6.34 -15.24 -10.05
N GLY A 33 6.62 -13.93 -10.09
CA GLY A 33 6.88 -13.17 -11.30
C GLY A 33 5.68 -12.94 -12.23
N VAL A 34 4.48 -13.34 -11.84
CA VAL A 34 3.31 -13.35 -12.75
C VAL A 34 2.64 -12.00 -12.95
N LEU A 35 2.97 -10.99 -12.13
CA LEU A 35 2.35 -9.67 -12.27
C LEU A 35 2.82 -8.97 -13.55
N PRO A 36 1.88 -8.53 -14.40
CA PRO A 36 2.24 -7.75 -15.58
C PRO A 36 2.76 -6.36 -15.20
N PRO A 37 3.39 -5.63 -16.15
CA PRO A 37 3.86 -4.28 -15.89
C PRO A 37 2.80 -3.35 -15.31
N CYS A 38 3.21 -2.54 -14.35
CA CYS A 38 2.39 -1.52 -13.72
C CYS A 38 3.15 -0.19 -13.66
N ASN A 39 2.50 0.91 -13.98
CA ASN A 39 3.10 2.23 -13.87
C ASN A 39 3.06 2.73 -12.42
N ILE A 40 4.22 3.11 -11.89
CA ILE A 40 4.31 3.68 -10.55
C ILE A 40 4.39 5.19 -10.63
N ARG A 41 3.56 5.87 -9.86
CA ARG A 41 3.45 7.33 -9.80
C ARG A 41 3.62 7.82 -8.36
N ILE A 42 4.46 8.83 -8.20
CA ILE A 42 4.67 9.51 -6.93
C ILE A 42 3.93 10.85 -6.99
N VAL A 43 2.97 11.05 -6.11
CA VAL A 43 2.08 12.21 -6.12
C VAL A 43 1.96 12.84 -4.72
N LYS A 44 1.48 14.08 -4.65
CA LYS A 44 1.03 14.67 -3.39
C LYS A 44 -0.41 14.25 -3.15
N SER A 45 -0.67 13.50 -2.09
CA SER A 45 -2.03 13.14 -1.71
C SER A 45 -2.68 14.31 -0.94
N THR A 46 -3.92 14.62 -1.28
CA THR A 46 -4.75 15.64 -0.60
C THR A 46 -5.75 15.02 0.38
N ASN A 47 -6.08 13.74 0.18
CA ASN A 47 -7.16 13.04 0.88
C ASN A 47 -6.65 12.06 1.96
N ARG A 48 -5.41 12.22 2.42
CA ARG A 48 -4.77 11.32 3.40
C ARG A 48 -4.71 9.85 2.97
N ILE A 49 -4.78 9.57 1.67
CA ILE A 49 -4.59 8.23 1.12
C ILE A 49 -3.10 8.05 0.83
N ALA A 50 -2.48 7.08 1.49
CA ALA A 50 -1.03 6.86 1.37
C ALA A 50 -0.63 6.25 0.02
N ALA A 51 -1.48 5.38 -0.52
CA ALA A 51 -1.32 4.78 -1.84
C ALA A 51 -2.68 4.37 -2.39
N TRP A 52 -2.77 4.17 -3.70
CA TRP A 52 -3.95 3.57 -4.33
C TRP A 52 -3.62 2.94 -5.67
N TYR A 53 -4.34 1.89 -6.01
CA TYR A 53 -4.28 1.20 -7.29
C TYR A 53 -5.37 1.72 -8.24
N ASN A 54 -4.98 2.03 -9.48
CA ASN A 54 -5.89 2.42 -10.55
C ASN A 54 -5.82 1.42 -11.70
N PHE A 55 -6.88 0.66 -11.88
CA PHE A 55 -7.04 -0.37 -12.92
C PHE A 55 -7.64 0.16 -14.23
N ARG A 56 -8.27 1.34 -14.21
CA ARG A 56 -9.04 1.88 -15.36
C ARG A 56 -8.16 2.33 -16.53
N SER A 57 -6.87 2.49 -16.32
CA SER A 57 -5.93 2.86 -17.38
C SER A 57 -5.57 1.63 -18.22
N LYS A 58 -5.23 1.82 -19.52
CA LYS A 58 -4.70 0.77 -20.40
C LYS A 58 -3.54 0.01 -19.73
N VAL A 59 -2.61 0.73 -19.13
CA VAL A 59 -1.60 0.18 -18.22
C VAL A 59 -1.99 0.61 -16.80
N PRO A 60 -2.23 -0.33 -15.88
CA PRO A 60 -2.58 -0.01 -14.51
C PRO A 60 -1.54 0.85 -13.81
N LYS A 61 -1.96 1.56 -12.77
CA LYS A 61 -1.09 2.49 -12.04
C LYS A 61 -1.19 2.27 -10.54
N ILE A 62 -0.04 2.27 -9.89
CA ILE A 62 0.07 2.39 -8.43
C ILE A 62 0.53 3.81 -8.12
N TYR A 63 -0.24 4.51 -7.29
CA TYR A 63 0.10 5.84 -6.81
C TYR A 63 0.60 5.76 -5.38
N MET A 64 1.71 6.44 -5.10
CA MET A 64 2.33 6.52 -3.78
C MET A 64 2.45 7.97 -3.34
N ALA A 65 1.99 8.29 -2.14
CA ALA A 65 2.00 9.65 -1.61
C ALA A 65 3.40 10.07 -1.16
N ARG A 66 3.94 11.18 -1.73
CA ARG A 66 5.25 11.74 -1.33
C ARG A 66 5.22 12.53 -0.02
N ASN A 67 4.03 12.90 0.43
CA ASN A 67 3.82 13.68 1.65
C ASN A 67 3.55 12.83 2.89
N VAL A 68 3.93 11.56 2.84
CA VAL A 68 3.98 10.63 3.97
C VAL A 68 5.44 10.48 4.43
N TYR A 69 5.66 10.32 5.72
CA TYR A 69 6.95 9.90 6.28
C TYR A 69 7.04 8.38 6.23
N TRP A 70 7.59 7.86 5.15
CA TRP A 70 7.71 6.43 4.92
C TRP A 70 8.83 5.81 5.75
N THR A 71 8.51 4.83 6.58
CA THR A 71 9.48 3.86 7.07
C THR A 71 9.64 2.73 6.04
N GLU A 72 10.68 1.89 6.19
CA GLU A 72 10.87 0.74 5.29
C GLU A 72 9.70 -0.24 5.40
N ASP A 73 9.24 -0.52 6.63
CA ASP A 73 8.15 -1.47 6.89
C ASP A 73 6.81 -0.97 6.37
N ASP A 74 6.48 0.31 6.59
CA ASP A 74 5.25 0.90 6.07
C ASP A 74 5.24 0.92 4.55
N LEU A 75 6.36 1.34 3.94
CA LEU A 75 6.50 1.38 2.48
C LEU A 75 6.31 -0.02 1.89
N LYS A 76 6.97 -1.02 2.45
CA LYS A 76 6.85 -2.41 2.02
C LYS A 76 5.41 -2.91 2.15
N SER A 77 4.81 -2.74 3.32
CA SER A 77 3.46 -3.23 3.62
C SER A 77 2.41 -2.60 2.70
N VAL A 78 2.42 -1.28 2.55
CA VAL A 78 1.48 -0.55 1.71
C VAL A 78 1.72 -0.84 0.23
N PHE A 79 2.96 -0.89 -0.20
CA PHE A 79 3.27 -1.17 -1.61
C PHE A 79 2.83 -2.57 -2.04
N ILE A 80 3.05 -3.58 -1.19
CA ILE A 80 2.57 -4.95 -1.46
C ILE A 80 1.05 -5.01 -1.42
N HIS A 81 0.37 -4.23 -0.57
CA HIS A 81 -1.08 -4.12 -0.57
C HIS A 81 -1.61 -3.69 -1.95
N GLU A 82 -1.01 -2.67 -2.57
CA GLU A 82 -1.37 -2.24 -3.91
C GLU A 82 -1.04 -3.30 -4.98
N MET A 83 0.04 -4.05 -4.79
CA MET A 83 0.37 -5.19 -5.67
C MET A 83 -0.63 -6.33 -5.54
N VAL A 84 -1.23 -6.55 -4.36
CA VAL A 84 -2.34 -7.50 -4.20
C VAL A 84 -3.57 -7.06 -5.00
N HIS A 85 -3.91 -5.76 -5.02
CA HIS A 85 -4.97 -5.24 -5.91
C HIS A 85 -4.65 -5.53 -7.37
N HIS A 86 -3.39 -5.31 -7.77
CA HIS A 86 -2.95 -5.60 -9.13
C HIS A 86 -3.06 -7.09 -9.48
N TYR A 87 -2.70 -7.98 -8.56
CA TYR A 87 -2.84 -9.42 -8.70
C TYR A 87 -4.30 -9.85 -8.84
N VAL A 88 -5.17 -9.38 -7.95
CA VAL A 88 -6.61 -9.69 -7.96
C VAL A 88 -7.24 -9.25 -9.28
N TRP A 89 -6.90 -8.05 -9.75
CA TRP A 89 -7.45 -7.51 -10.98
C TRP A 89 -6.89 -8.17 -12.24
N LYS A 90 -5.58 -8.33 -12.34
CA LYS A 90 -4.92 -8.78 -13.59
C LYS A 90 -4.81 -10.29 -13.71
N ILE A 91 -4.58 -11.01 -12.63
CA ILE A 91 -4.35 -12.45 -12.64
C ILE A 91 -5.63 -13.20 -12.35
N LEU A 92 -6.34 -12.83 -11.29
CA LEU A 92 -7.59 -13.49 -10.93
C LEU A 92 -8.79 -12.95 -11.72
N LYS A 93 -8.61 -11.85 -12.46
CA LYS A 93 -9.65 -11.18 -13.27
C LYS A 93 -10.94 -10.95 -12.50
N TYR A 94 -10.79 -10.66 -11.20
CA TYR A 94 -11.92 -10.45 -10.33
C TYR A 94 -12.29 -8.97 -10.32
N ASP A 95 -13.39 -8.66 -11.00
CA ASP A 95 -13.96 -7.33 -11.12
C ASP A 95 -14.97 -7.11 -9.98
N SER A 96 -14.51 -6.62 -8.85
CA SER A 96 -15.39 -6.21 -7.76
C SER A 96 -15.23 -4.73 -7.48
N PHE A 97 -16.36 -4.04 -7.39
CA PHE A 97 -16.41 -2.65 -6.98
C PHE A 97 -15.87 -2.45 -5.53
N PHE A 98 -15.89 -3.51 -4.73
CA PHE A 98 -15.40 -3.49 -3.34
C PHE A 98 -13.95 -3.98 -3.29
N SER A 99 -13.04 -3.06 -3.00
CA SER A 99 -11.59 -3.27 -3.10
C SER A 99 -11.01 -4.36 -2.19
N HIS A 100 -11.61 -4.59 -1.00
CA HIS A 100 -11.07 -5.52 0.00
C HIS A 100 -11.97 -6.73 0.27
N VAL A 101 -12.63 -7.23 -0.77
CA VAL A 101 -13.52 -8.38 -0.70
C VAL A 101 -12.78 -9.69 -0.39
N ARG A 102 -13.57 -10.75 -0.26
CA ARG A 102 -13.15 -12.12 0.06
C ARG A 102 -11.92 -12.58 -0.74
N THR A 103 -11.84 -12.22 -2.04
CA THR A 103 -10.71 -12.58 -2.92
C THR A 103 -9.42 -11.90 -2.51
N PHE A 104 -9.43 -10.61 -2.24
CA PHE A 104 -8.26 -9.87 -1.71
C PHE A 104 -7.74 -10.52 -0.42
N ARG A 105 -8.65 -10.80 0.53
CA ARG A 105 -8.30 -11.47 1.80
C ARG A 105 -7.75 -12.88 1.61
N LYS A 106 -8.20 -13.62 0.59
CA LYS A 106 -7.64 -14.93 0.24
C LYS A 106 -6.19 -14.79 -0.21
N VAL A 107 -5.88 -13.82 -1.07
CA VAL A 107 -4.50 -13.55 -1.52
C VAL A 107 -3.63 -13.15 -0.34
N CYS A 108 -4.07 -12.25 0.54
CA CYS A 108 -3.31 -11.87 1.74
C CYS A 108 -3.03 -13.09 2.65
N ARG A 109 -3.99 -14.00 2.82
CA ARG A 109 -3.80 -15.25 3.58
C ARG A 109 -2.81 -16.19 2.90
N MET A 110 -2.85 -16.28 1.57
CA MET A 110 -1.89 -17.07 0.79
C MET A 110 -0.46 -16.53 0.98
N LEU A 111 -0.26 -15.21 0.85
CA LEU A 111 1.04 -14.57 1.06
C LEU A 111 1.55 -14.79 2.49
N ARG A 112 0.66 -14.71 3.48
CA ARG A 112 1.02 -15.02 4.88
C ARG A 112 1.44 -16.47 5.07
N LYS A 113 0.69 -17.42 4.48
CA LYS A 113 0.98 -18.86 4.61
C LYS A 113 2.27 -19.24 3.87
N LYS A 114 2.48 -18.72 2.65
CA LYS A 114 3.59 -19.10 1.79
C LYS A 114 4.91 -18.39 2.17
N HIS A 115 4.83 -17.14 2.61
CA HIS A 115 6.00 -16.26 2.80
C HIS A 115 6.11 -15.65 4.20
N GLY A 116 5.19 -15.96 5.13
CA GLY A 116 5.13 -15.29 6.43
C GLY A 116 4.76 -13.82 6.37
N LEU A 117 4.38 -13.32 5.19
CA LEU A 117 4.15 -11.91 4.94
C LEU A 117 2.77 -11.48 5.45
N ARG A 118 2.76 -10.50 6.34
CA ARG A 118 1.52 -9.84 6.79
C ARG A 118 1.27 -8.60 5.94
N VAL A 119 0.25 -8.66 5.09
CA VAL A 119 -0.23 -7.50 4.34
C VAL A 119 -1.31 -6.81 5.18
N ASN A 120 -1.14 -5.52 5.44
CA ASN A 120 -2.18 -4.74 6.08
C ASN A 120 -3.40 -4.67 5.15
N LEU A 121 -4.58 -4.95 5.72
CA LEU A 121 -5.85 -4.81 4.99
C LEU A 121 -6.25 -3.34 4.81
N TRP A 122 -5.60 -2.43 5.51
CA TRP A 122 -5.88 -1.00 5.53
C TRP A 122 -4.66 -0.23 5.08
N GLU A 123 -4.86 0.72 4.19
CA GLU A 123 -3.81 1.56 3.57
C GLU A 123 -3.26 2.65 4.53
N TYR A 124 -3.35 2.43 5.83
CA TYR A 124 -2.84 3.39 6.80
C TYR A 124 -1.39 3.05 7.15
N PRO A 125 -0.42 3.83 6.66
CA PRO A 125 0.87 3.83 7.28
C PRO A 125 0.70 4.34 8.71
N LEU A 126 1.29 3.67 9.68
CA LEU A 126 1.43 4.19 11.04
C LEU A 126 2.34 5.43 11.05
N SER A 127 2.98 5.72 9.91
CA SER A 127 3.84 6.85 9.63
C SER A 127 3.06 8.17 9.56
N HIS A 128 3.68 9.22 10.05
CA HIS A 128 3.08 10.55 10.12
C HIS A 128 3.09 11.24 8.75
N TRP A 129 2.06 12.05 8.50
CA TRP A 129 1.99 12.90 7.33
C TRP A 129 2.88 14.14 7.50
N LYS A 130 3.56 14.54 6.43
CA LYS A 130 4.40 15.74 6.41
C LYS A 130 3.54 17.00 6.55
N GLY A 131 3.85 17.84 7.54
CA GLY A 131 3.17 19.10 7.78
C GLY A 131 1.89 19.00 8.62
N GLU A 132 1.59 17.85 9.22
CA GLU A 132 0.45 17.68 10.10
C GLU A 132 0.85 17.58 11.58
N LYS A 133 0.05 18.20 12.45
CA LYS A 133 0.03 17.84 13.87
C LYS A 133 -0.50 16.42 13.98
N LYS A 134 0.06 15.60 14.89
CA LYS A 134 -0.44 14.24 15.17
C LYS A 134 -1.96 14.26 15.22
N PRO A 135 -2.67 13.39 14.44
CA PRO A 135 -4.11 13.29 14.59
C PRO A 135 -4.42 12.91 16.03
N SER A 136 -5.44 13.53 16.62
CA SER A 136 -5.85 13.14 17.98
C SER A 136 -6.28 11.68 17.91
N PHE A 137 -5.89 10.89 18.90
CA PHE A 137 -6.21 9.46 19.06
C PHE A 137 -7.70 9.16 18.81
N LEU A 138 -8.58 10.07 19.20
CA LEU A 138 -10.03 9.98 19.01
C LEU A 138 -10.46 10.03 17.53
N LYS A 139 -9.83 10.85 16.69
CA LYS A 139 -10.15 10.90 15.25
C LYS A 139 -9.68 9.65 14.51
N ASP A 140 -8.56 9.08 14.93
CA ASP A 140 -8.03 7.84 14.34
C ASP A 140 -8.91 6.63 14.73
N MET A 141 -9.42 6.59 15.96
CA MET A 141 -10.37 5.56 16.42
C MET A 141 -11.72 5.63 15.69
N THR A 142 -12.24 6.84 15.42
CA THR A 142 -13.55 6.99 14.75
C THR A 142 -13.51 6.48 13.32
N VAL A 143 -12.42 6.76 12.61
CA VAL A 143 -12.22 6.24 11.24
C VAL A 143 -12.04 4.72 11.26
N ARG A 144 -11.24 4.18 12.20
CA ARG A 144 -11.06 2.74 12.38
C ARG A 144 -12.36 2.02 12.74
N PHE A 145 -13.20 2.64 13.58
CA PHE A 145 -14.48 2.09 14.04
C PHE A 145 -15.53 2.08 12.92
N LEU A 146 -15.63 3.14 12.12
CA LEU A 146 -16.54 3.20 10.96
C LEU A 146 -16.22 2.13 9.92
N TYR A 147 -14.94 1.84 9.68
CA TYR A 147 -14.53 0.77 8.77
C TYR A 147 -14.65 -0.64 9.37
N TRP A 148 -14.77 -0.76 10.70
CA TRP A 148 -14.95 -2.05 11.38
C TRP A 148 -16.43 -2.47 11.47
N ILE A 149 -17.35 -1.51 11.50
CA ILE A 149 -18.80 -1.74 11.65
C ILE A 149 -19.51 -1.92 10.30
N LEU A 150 -18.95 -1.41 9.19
CA LEU A 150 -19.53 -1.70 7.88
C LEU A 150 -19.31 -3.16 7.53
N PRO A 151 -20.36 -4.01 7.59
CA PRO A 151 -20.22 -5.42 7.23
C PRO A 151 -19.90 -5.52 5.75
N LEU A 152 -18.78 -6.08 5.45
CA LEU A 152 -18.39 -6.51 4.11
C LEU A 152 -18.70 -7.99 3.93
#